data_8e8b095acff81e952f96676a5045e442
#
_entry.id   8e8b095acff81e952f96676a5045e442
#
_cell.length_a   1.000
_cell.length_b   1.000
_cell.length_c   1.000
_cell.angle_alpha   90.00
_cell.angle_beta   90.00
_cell.angle_gamma   90.00
#
_symmetry.space_group_name_H-M   'P 1'
#
loop_
_entity.id
_entity.type
_entity.pdbx_description
1 polymer ?
#
loop_
_entity_poly.entity_id
_entity_poly.type
_entity_poly.pdbx_seq_one_letter_code
_entity_poly.pdbx_strand_id
1 'polypeptide(L)' 'MTVERTERESEIMARLSDDGALTVAALATDFGVSEVTIRGDLRALEQQGMLVRTRGGARPATLKTIL' A
#
# COMPACT_ATOMS: atom_id res chain seq x y z
N MET A 1 -11.98 -12.41 -10.62
CA MET A 1 -11.96 -11.07 -11.10
C MET A 1 -10.89 -10.27 -10.39
N THR A 2 -10.07 -9.56 -11.15
CA THR A 2 -9.01 -8.81 -10.51
C THR A 2 -9.49 -7.46 -10.08
N VAL A 3 -8.95 -6.99 -8.99
CA VAL A 3 -9.26 -5.67 -8.46
C VAL A 3 -8.50 -4.64 -9.30
N GLU A 4 -9.19 -3.64 -9.77
CA GLU A 4 -8.55 -2.60 -10.56
C GLU A 4 -7.57 -1.81 -9.73
N ARG A 5 -6.59 -1.20 -10.40
CA ARG A 5 -5.54 -0.48 -9.71
C ARG A 5 -6.09 0.61 -8.79
N THR A 6 -7.06 1.38 -9.27
CA THR A 6 -7.63 2.45 -8.47
C THR A 6 -8.27 1.90 -7.20
N GLU A 7 -8.99 0.79 -7.34
CA GLU A 7 -9.61 0.17 -6.18
C GLU A 7 -8.56 -0.39 -5.23
N ARG A 8 -7.48 -0.96 -5.80
CA ARG A 8 -6.39 -1.48 -4.97
C ARG A 8 -5.76 -0.37 -4.16
N GLU A 9 -5.50 0.77 -4.79
CA GLU A 9 -4.88 1.89 -4.10
C GLU A 9 -5.76 2.38 -2.96
N SER A 10 -7.04 2.48 -3.21
CA SER A 10 -7.98 2.92 -2.20
C SER A 10 -8.01 1.95 -1.02
N GLU A 11 -8.04 0.67 -1.32
CA GLU A 11 -8.06 -0.34 -0.27
C GLU A 11 -6.76 -0.38 0.51
N ILE A 12 -5.64 -0.19 -0.17
CA ILE A 12 -4.35 -0.13 0.49
C ILE A 12 -4.32 1.00 1.50
N MET A 13 -4.82 2.16 1.11
CA MET A 13 -4.83 3.31 2.02
C MET A 13 -5.75 3.07 3.21
N ALA A 14 -6.89 2.42 2.97
CA ALA A 14 -7.81 2.11 4.06
C ALA A 14 -7.16 1.15 5.06
N ARG A 15 -6.44 0.16 4.56
CA ARG A 15 -5.76 -0.79 5.44
C ARG A 15 -4.62 -0.14 6.21
N LEU A 16 -3.92 0.79 5.58
CA LEU A 16 -2.87 1.52 6.28
C LEU A 16 -3.45 2.30 7.45
N SER A 17 -4.61 2.91 7.25
CA SER A 17 -5.27 3.64 8.33
C SER A 17 -5.66 2.73 9.47
N ASP A 18 -6.12 1.52 9.15
CA ASP A 18 -6.59 0.61 10.18
C ASP A 18 -5.46 -0.12 10.90
N ASP A 19 -4.51 -0.63 10.12
CA ASP A 19 -3.52 -1.56 10.67
C ASP A 19 -2.17 -0.92 10.90
N GLY A 20 -1.89 0.19 10.27
CA GLY A 20 -0.64 0.89 10.46
C GLY A 20 0.54 0.31 9.70
N ALA A 21 0.39 -0.81 9.08
CA ALA A 21 1.44 -1.42 8.27
C ALA A 21 0.85 -2.51 7.41
N LEU A 22 1.49 -2.75 6.27
CA LEU A 22 1.02 -3.75 5.33
C LEU A 22 2.19 -4.58 4.85
N THR A 23 1.91 -5.80 4.42
CA THR A 23 2.93 -6.61 3.75
C THR A 23 2.50 -6.84 2.31
N VAL A 24 3.49 -6.90 1.42
CA VAL A 24 3.25 -7.17 0.01
C VAL A 24 2.60 -8.53 -0.17
N ALA A 25 3.07 -9.52 0.59
CA ALA A 25 2.54 -10.88 0.45
C ALA A 25 1.05 -10.93 0.79
N ALA A 26 0.65 -10.28 1.87
CA ALA A 26 -0.74 -10.30 2.28
C ALA A 26 -1.62 -9.60 1.26
N LEU A 27 -1.17 -8.45 0.76
CA LEU A 27 -1.94 -7.72 -0.24
C LEU A 27 -2.07 -8.49 -1.53
N ALA A 28 -0.99 -9.12 -1.97
CA ALA A 28 -1.03 -9.90 -3.20
C ALA A 28 -2.04 -11.05 -3.08
N THR A 29 -2.04 -11.73 -1.96
CA THR A 29 -2.97 -12.81 -1.70
C THR A 29 -4.41 -12.30 -1.67
N ASP A 30 -4.64 -11.24 -0.95
CA ASP A 30 -5.99 -10.72 -0.77
C ASP A 30 -6.60 -10.18 -2.07
N PHE A 31 -5.76 -9.58 -2.91
CA PHE A 31 -6.26 -9.01 -4.15
C PHE A 31 -6.16 -9.99 -5.33
N GLY A 32 -5.52 -11.12 -5.14
CA GLY A 32 -5.39 -12.09 -6.22
C GLY A 32 -4.46 -11.64 -7.33
N VAL A 33 -3.43 -10.87 -7.00
CA VAL A 33 -2.46 -10.39 -7.98
C VAL A 33 -1.05 -10.77 -7.53
N SER A 34 -0.07 -10.54 -8.38
CA SER A 34 1.30 -10.88 -8.04
C SER A 34 1.90 -9.85 -7.10
N GLU A 35 2.96 -10.24 -6.41
CA GLU A 35 3.69 -9.29 -5.56
C GLU A 35 4.32 -8.18 -6.38
N VAL A 36 4.70 -8.48 -7.61
CA VAL A 36 5.26 -7.46 -8.50
C VAL A 36 4.22 -6.34 -8.73
N THR A 37 2.98 -6.73 -8.94
CA THR A 37 1.91 -5.77 -9.11
C THR A 37 1.74 -4.90 -7.87
N ILE A 38 1.74 -5.52 -6.70
CA ILE A 38 1.60 -4.78 -5.45
C ILE A 38 2.76 -3.82 -5.25
N ARG A 39 3.99 -4.27 -5.52
CA ARG A 39 5.14 -3.40 -5.37
C ARG A 39 5.04 -2.18 -6.27
N GLY A 40 4.51 -2.36 -7.47
CA GLY A 40 4.27 -1.24 -8.38
C GLY A 40 3.24 -0.27 -7.83
N ASP A 41 2.16 -0.80 -7.26
CA ASP A 41 1.13 0.03 -6.65
C ASP A 41 1.70 0.84 -5.47
N LEU A 42 2.50 0.18 -4.63
CA LEU A 42 3.08 0.85 -3.47
C LEU A 42 4.06 1.92 -3.89
N ARG A 43 4.84 1.66 -4.94
CA ARG A 43 5.76 2.66 -5.46
C ARG A 43 5.03 3.91 -5.94
N ALA A 44 3.92 3.71 -6.64
CA ALA A 44 3.14 4.83 -7.14
C ALA A 44 2.58 5.66 -5.99
N LEU A 45 2.09 4.99 -4.94
CA LEU A 45 1.56 5.69 -3.78
C LEU A 45 2.65 6.41 -3.01
N GLU A 46 3.84 5.81 -2.94
CA GLU A 46 4.96 6.46 -2.27
C GLU A 46 5.36 7.72 -3.01
N GLN A 47 5.35 7.69 -4.33
CA GLN A 47 5.69 8.87 -5.12
C GLN A 47 4.67 9.99 -4.92
N GLN A 48 3.47 9.64 -4.54
CA GLN A 48 2.45 10.63 -4.24
C GLN A 48 2.52 11.10 -2.79
N GLY A 49 3.45 10.57 -2.02
CA GLY A 49 3.61 10.94 -0.63
C GLY A 49 2.61 10.32 0.31
N MET A 50 1.92 9.28 -0.11
CA MET A 50 0.84 8.71 0.67
C MET A 50 1.29 7.61 1.62
N LEU A 51 2.44 7.01 1.34
CA LEU A 51 2.97 5.97 2.22
C LEU A 51 4.48 5.90 2.06
N VAL A 52 5.11 5.12 2.91
CA VAL A 52 6.53 4.85 2.85
C VAL A 52 6.70 3.36 2.70
N ARG A 53 7.45 2.93 1.69
CA ARG A 53 7.69 1.51 1.50
C ARG A 53 8.71 1.03 2.52
N THR A 54 8.46 -0.17 3.03
CA THR A 54 9.39 -0.81 3.94
C THR A 54 9.83 -2.12 3.31
N ARG A 55 10.74 -2.82 3.98
CA ARG A 55 11.17 -4.10 3.52
C ARG A 55 10.00 -5.05 3.57
N GLY A 56 9.49 -5.42 2.43
CA GLY A 56 8.37 -6.36 2.32
C GLY A 56 7.00 -5.77 2.49
N GLY A 57 6.87 -4.44 2.59
CA GLY A 57 5.55 -3.85 2.77
C GLY A 57 5.54 -2.34 2.72
N ALA A 58 4.68 -1.75 3.52
CA ALA A 58 4.51 -0.31 3.56
C ALA A 58 3.96 0.11 4.92
N ARG A 59 4.18 1.37 5.25
CA ARG A 59 3.61 1.98 6.45
C ARG A 59 3.11 3.38 6.09
N PRO A 60 2.27 3.97 6.92
CA PRO A 60 1.74 5.31 6.61
C PRO A 60 2.86 6.34 6.53
N ALA A 61 2.69 7.29 5.64
CA ALA A 61 3.58 8.42 5.58
C ALA A 61 3.18 9.37 6.68
N THR A 62 3.73 9.20 7.83
CA THR A 62 3.35 9.98 8.96
C THR A 62 3.88 11.33 8.88
N LEU A 63 3.04 12.23 8.83
CA LEU A 63 3.46 13.47 8.78
C LEU A 63 3.49 14.02 9.98
N LYS A 64 4.26 14.10 10.58
CA LYS A 64 4.29 14.54 11.80
C LYS A 64 4.42 15.82 11.81
N THR A 65 4.01 16.54 11.92
CA THR A 65 4.09 17.69 11.83
C THR A 65 4.47 18.36 12.79
N ILE A 66 4.80 18.85 13.05
CA ILE A 66 5.16 19.36 13.89
C ILE A 66 5.15 20.37 14.14
N LEU A 67 5.11 20.88 14.30
CA LEU A 67 5.29 21.69 14.67
C LEU A 67 5.31 22.08 15.04
#